data_f283ae7b0dcf325cd383f3e0b757dbc6
#
_entry.id   f283ae7b0dcf325cd383f3e0b757dbc6
#
_cell.length_a   1.000
_cell.length_b   1.000
_cell.length_c   1.000
_cell.angle_alpha   90.00
_cell.angle_beta   90.00
_cell.angle_gamma   90.00
#
_symmetry.space_group_name_H-M   'P 1'
#
loop_
_entity.id
_entity.type
_entity.pdbx_description
1 polymer ?
#
loop_
_entity_poly.entity_id
_entity_poly.type
_entity_poly.pdbx_seq_one_letter_code
_entity_poly.pdbx_strand_id
1 'polypeptide(L)'
;MQIYGLDLAGQSGENRFLLDVRCGRGTYIRTLCHDIGRALGTCAHMAFLLRVRSGVFGIEDAVTPEEFLAGAPDAHLMPLDAPLQHLPAVRLGETLERAVRNGNPIRMEHWKRPLQEGTVARIYLGQAFAGIGQAQEGRIRFRCMLLHGGSPQ
;
A
#
# COMPACT_ATOMS: atom_id res chain seq x y z
N MET A 1 2.03 2.05 19.94
CA MET A 1 0.91 1.27 19.36
C MET A 1 -0.22 2.24 19.10
N GLN A 2 -0.81 2.29 17.91
CA GLN A 2 -1.85 3.23 17.56
C GLN A 2 -3.11 2.44 17.16
N ILE A 3 -4.17 2.58 17.94
CA ILE A 3 -5.50 1.99 17.69
C ILE A 3 -6.40 3.12 17.20
N TYR A 4 -7.01 2.94 16.04
CA TYR A 4 -7.93 3.89 15.42
C TYR A 4 -9.39 3.57 15.74
N GLY A 5 -9.70 2.30 16.02
CA GLY A 5 -11.02 1.83 16.41
C GLY A 5 -10.92 0.45 17.03
N LEU A 6 -11.81 0.20 17.98
CA LEU A 6 -11.96 -1.08 18.68
C LEU A 6 -13.45 -1.27 18.98
N ASP A 7 -14.07 -2.21 18.28
CA ASP A 7 -15.49 -2.46 18.37
C ASP A 7 -15.74 -3.92 18.77
N LEU A 8 -16.66 -4.14 19.70
CA LEU A 8 -17.12 -5.48 20.05
C LEU A 8 -18.11 -5.96 18.97
N ALA A 9 -17.66 -6.85 18.10
CA ALA A 9 -18.46 -7.37 17.00
C ALA A 9 -19.37 -8.54 17.41
N GLY A 10 -19.02 -9.25 18.50
CA GLY A 10 -19.83 -10.37 18.97
C GLY A 10 -19.22 -11.09 20.17
N GLN A 11 -19.99 -12.03 20.70
CA GLN A 11 -19.59 -12.93 21.76
C GLN A 11 -19.92 -14.37 21.37
N SER A 12 -19.01 -15.29 21.66
CA SER A 12 -19.22 -16.72 21.45
C SER A 12 -18.93 -17.47 22.75
N GLY A 13 -19.99 -17.94 23.41
CA GLY A 13 -19.92 -18.52 24.75
C GLY A 13 -19.64 -17.45 25.81
N GLU A 14 -19.25 -17.90 27.01
CA GLU A 14 -19.10 -16.99 28.17
C GLU A 14 -17.85 -16.13 28.13
N ASN A 15 -16.75 -16.64 27.54
CA ASN A 15 -15.42 -16.04 27.67
C ASN A 15 -14.72 -15.80 26.32
N ARG A 16 -15.48 -15.77 25.21
CA ARG A 16 -14.91 -15.49 23.88
C ARG A 16 -15.61 -14.30 23.25
N PHE A 17 -14.81 -13.32 22.87
CA PHE A 17 -15.29 -12.07 22.30
C PHE A 17 -14.67 -11.88 20.92
N LEU A 18 -15.46 -11.46 19.95
CA LEU A 18 -15.01 -11.07 18.64
C LEU A 18 -14.86 -9.55 18.61
N LEU A 19 -13.67 -9.09 18.32
CA LEU A 19 -13.36 -7.67 18.24
C LEU A 19 -12.98 -7.30 16.80
N ASP A 20 -13.57 -6.22 16.30
CA ASP A 20 -13.08 -5.54 15.10
C ASP A 20 -12.07 -4.48 15.52
N VAL A 21 -10.84 -4.59 14.98
CA VAL A 21 -9.72 -3.74 15.39
C VAL A 21 -9.16 -2.98 14.18
N ARG A 22 -9.26 -1.68 14.21
CA ARG A 22 -8.59 -0.79 13.25
C ARG A 22 -7.33 -0.21 13.90
N CYS A 23 -6.17 -0.54 13.38
CA CYS A 23 -4.90 -0.18 13.99
C CYS A 23 -3.83 0.20 12.98
N GLY A 24 -2.82 0.90 13.46
CA GLY A 24 -1.65 1.29 12.70
C GLY A 24 -0.66 0.14 12.47
N ARG A 25 0.27 0.40 11.55
CA ARG A 25 1.39 -0.49 11.28
C ARG A 25 2.19 -0.78 12.56
N GLY A 26 2.63 -2.02 12.73
CA GLY A 26 3.42 -2.45 13.88
C GLY A 26 2.62 -2.74 15.15
N THR A 27 1.28 -2.74 15.09
CA THR A 27 0.44 -3.14 16.22
C THR A 27 0.42 -4.65 16.37
N TYR A 28 0.78 -5.13 17.56
CA TYR A 28 0.69 -6.53 17.93
C TYR A 28 -0.66 -6.81 18.59
N ILE A 29 -1.55 -7.50 17.89
CA ILE A 29 -2.91 -7.81 18.42
C ILE A 29 -2.85 -8.71 19.65
N ARG A 30 -1.84 -9.57 19.78
CA ARG A 30 -1.61 -10.36 21.00
C ARG A 30 -1.40 -9.47 22.22
N THR A 31 -0.60 -8.41 22.08
CA THR A 31 -0.37 -7.44 23.15
C THR A 31 -1.64 -6.68 23.48
N LEU A 32 -2.41 -6.27 22.46
CA LEU A 32 -3.70 -5.63 22.67
C LEU A 32 -4.67 -6.50 23.49
N CYS A 33 -4.78 -7.80 23.17
CA CYS A 33 -5.63 -8.72 23.94
C CYS A 33 -5.20 -8.82 25.40
N HIS A 34 -3.87 -8.92 25.63
CA HIS A 34 -3.31 -8.94 26.98
C HIS A 34 -3.63 -7.64 27.75
N ASP A 35 -3.47 -6.50 27.11
CA ASP A 35 -3.72 -5.18 27.72
C ASP A 35 -5.19 -4.98 28.05
N ILE A 36 -6.11 -5.45 27.17
CA ILE A 36 -7.56 -5.46 27.44
C ILE A 36 -7.87 -6.31 28.70
N GLY A 37 -7.29 -7.54 28.79
CA GLY A 37 -7.45 -8.37 29.97
C GLY A 37 -7.01 -7.67 31.24
N ARG A 38 -5.83 -7.05 31.23
CA ARG A 38 -5.34 -6.27 32.38
C ARG A 38 -6.25 -5.10 32.76
N ALA A 39 -6.75 -4.38 31.78
CA ALA A 39 -7.65 -3.25 32.00
C ALA A 39 -9.00 -3.68 32.63
N LEU A 40 -9.43 -4.91 32.33
CA LEU A 40 -10.63 -5.51 32.90
C LEU A 40 -10.37 -6.26 34.24
N GLY A 41 -9.15 -6.25 34.74
CA GLY A 41 -8.80 -6.96 35.98
C GLY A 41 -8.73 -8.48 35.85
N THR A 42 -8.56 -8.98 34.63
CA THR A 42 -8.50 -10.42 34.31
C THR A 42 -7.35 -10.73 33.34
N CYS A 43 -7.26 -12.00 32.91
CA CYS A 43 -6.34 -12.42 31.86
C CYS A 43 -7.09 -12.58 30.53
N ALA A 44 -6.49 -12.12 29.43
CA ALA A 44 -7.00 -12.40 28.10
C ALA A 44 -5.85 -12.75 27.13
N HIS A 45 -6.18 -13.55 26.13
CA HIS A 45 -5.25 -13.93 25.07
C HIS A 45 -5.96 -14.01 23.74
N MET A 46 -5.21 -13.89 22.67
CA MET A 46 -5.70 -14.01 21.31
C MET A 46 -5.89 -15.48 20.96
N ALA A 47 -7.13 -15.92 20.72
CA ALA A 47 -7.46 -17.28 20.30
C ALA A 47 -7.44 -17.45 18.77
N PHE A 48 -7.79 -16.37 18.03
CA PHE A 48 -7.86 -16.38 16.59
C PHE A 48 -7.60 -14.96 16.05
N LEU A 49 -7.04 -14.87 14.86
CA LEU A 49 -6.84 -13.59 14.17
C LEU A 49 -7.14 -13.76 12.68
N LEU A 50 -8.03 -12.93 12.15
CA LEU A 50 -8.23 -12.77 10.72
C LEU A 50 -7.93 -11.33 10.33
N ARG A 51 -7.03 -11.15 9.38
CA ARG A 51 -6.79 -9.83 8.80
C ARG A 51 -7.71 -9.65 7.61
N VAL A 52 -8.70 -8.78 7.76
CA VAL A 52 -9.69 -8.50 6.70
C VAL A 52 -9.26 -7.37 5.76
N ARG A 53 -8.27 -6.57 6.16
CA ARG A 53 -7.76 -5.46 5.34
C ARG A 53 -6.29 -5.16 5.63
N SER A 54 -5.56 -4.75 4.59
CA SER A 54 -4.20 -4.20 4.69
C SER A 54 -4.03 -3.06 3.67
N GLY A 55 -4.13 -1.82 4.16
CA GLY A 55 -4.16 -0.64 3.28
C GLY A 55 -5.39 -0.66 2.38
N VAL A 56 -5.16 -0.68 1.07
CA VAL A 56 -6.23 -0.73 0.05
C VAL A 56 -6.71 -2.15 -0.25
N PHE A 57 -5.97 -3.18 0.18
CA PHE A 57 -6.29 -4.58 -0.10
C PHE A 57 -7.29 -5.11 0.92
N GLY A 58 -8.40 -5.64 0.45
CA GLY A 58 -9.41 -6.35 1.23
C GLY A 58 -9.21 -7.86 1.20
N ILE A 59 -9.85 -8.59 2.11
CA ILE A 59 -9.84 -10.05 2.11
C ILE A 59 -10.62 -10.62 0.93
N GLU A 60 -11.56 -9.86 0.41
CA GLU A 60 -12.36 -10.19 -0.78
C GLU A 60 -11.54 -10.33 -2.06
N ASP A 61 -10.37 -9.67 -2.12
CA ASP A 61 -9.44 -9.72 -3.24
C ASP A 61 -8.33 -10.77 -3.04
N ALA A 62 -8.31 -11.44 -1.88
CA ALA A 62 -7.30 -12.42 -1.55
C ALA A 62 -7.63 -13.78 -2.17
N VAL A 63 -6.58 -14.50 -2.54
CA VAL A 63 -6.68 -15.90 -2.99
C VAL A 63 -5.90 -16.79 -2.04
N THR A 64 -6.35 -18.03 -1.87
CA THR A 64 -5.60 -19.02 -1.10
C THR A 64 -4.37 -19.50 -1.86
N PRO A 65 -3.34 -20.05 -1.16
CA PRO A 65 -2.19 -20.67 -1.83
C PRO A 65 -2.60 -21.77 -2.83
N GLU A 66 -3.65 -22.52 -2.48
CA GLU A 66 -4.17 -23.61 -3.32
C GLU A 66 -4.80 -23.06 -4.62
N GLU A 67 -5.62 -22.01 -4.52
CA GLU A 67 -6.20 -21.32 -5.68
C GLU A 67 -5.13 -20.70 -6.57
N PHE A 68 -4.11 -20.06 -5.95
CA PHE A 68 -2.99 -19.48 -6.70
C PHE A 68 -2.21 -20.55 -7.48
N LEU A 69 -1.95 -21.71 -6.87
CA LEU A 69 -1.23 -22.81 -7.50
C LEU A 69 -2.05 -23.54 -8.56
N ALA A 70 -3.38 -23.58 -8.41
CA ALA A 70 -4.29 -24.23 -9.37
C ALA A 70 -4.60 -23.34 -10.59
N GLY A 71 -4.44 -22.02 -10.47
CA GLY A 71 -4.73 -21.06 -11.53
C GLY A 71 -3.51 -20.70 -12.38
N ALA A 72 -3.75 -19.92 -13.44
CA ALA A 72 -2.66 -19.25 -14.14
C ALA A 72 -2.12 -18.12 -13.25
N PRO A 73 -0.81 -18.06 -12.98
CA PRO A 73 -0.23 -17.03 -12.11
C PRO A 73 -0.63 -15.60 -12.50
N ASP A 74 -0.72 -15.33 -13.79
CA ASP A 74 -1.06 -14.01 -14.33
C ASP A 74 -2.50 -13.57 -14.00
N ALA A 75 -3.41 -14.52 -13.73
CA ALA A 75 -4.80 -14.22 -13.40
C ALA A 75 -4.95 -13.50 -12.04
N HIS A 76 -3.95 -13.63 -11.17
CA HIS A 76 -3.93 -13.05 -9.82
C HIS A 76 -3.02 -11.84 -9.70
N LEU A 77 -2.33 -11.45 -10.78
CA LEU A 77 -1.48 -10.27 -10.80
C LEU A 77 -2.33 -9.01 -10.96
N MET A 78 -2.08 -8.04 -10.11
CA MET A 78 -2.65 -6.71 -10.26
C MET A 78 -1.59 -5.70 -10.72
N PRO A 79 -2.00 -4.61 -11.40
CA PRO A 79 -1.07 -3.55 -11.78
C PRO A 79 -0.31 -3.00 -10.56
N LEU A 80 0.99 -2.74 -10.74
CA LEU A 80 1.86 -2.25 -9.67
C LEU A 80 1.41 -0.91 -9.07
N ASP A 81 0.67 -0.12 -9.82
CA ASP A 81 0.11 1.15 -9.40
C ASP A 81 -1.28 1.05 -8.76
N ALA A 82 -1.91 -0.13 -8.76
CA ALA A 82 -3.23 -0.34 -8.16
C ALA A 82 -3.31 0.12 -6.69
N PRO A 83 -2.34 -0.21 -5.81
CA PRO A 83 -2.36 0.25 -4.42
C PRO A 83 -2.06 1.74 -4.25
N LEU A 84 -1.62 2.42 -5.30
CA LEU A 84 -1.13 3.80 -5.28
C LEU A 84 -2.14 4.80 -5.83
N GLN A 85 -3.39 4.39 -6.10
CA GLN A 85 -4.41 5.23 -6.75
C GLN A 85 -4.77 6.50 -5.96
N HIS A 86 -4.46 6.54 -4.66
CA HIS A 86 -4.60 7.71 -3.81
C HIS A 86 -3.56 8.82 -4.10
N LEU A 87 -2.46 8.49 -4.80
CA LEU A 87 -1.44 9.45 -5.21
C LEU A 87 -1.82 10.09 -6.55
N PRO A 88 -1.51 11.38 -6.77
CA PRO A 88 -1.69 12.02 -8.06
C PRO A 88 -0.86 11.33 -9.14
N ALA A 89 -1.37 11.33 -10.36
CA ALA A 89 -0.69 10.75 -11.52
C ALA A 89 -0.06 11.84 -12.38
N VAL A 90 1.19 11.61 -12.78
CA VAL A 90 1.94 12.45 -13.71
C VAL A 90 2.29 11.63 -14.93
N ARG A 91 1.84 12.09 -16.11
CA ARG A 91 2.16 11.44 -17.38
C ARG A 91 3.20 12.26 -18.12
N LEU A 92 4.33 11.62 -18.40
CA LEU A 92 5.45 12.17 -19.14
C LEU A 92 5.38 11.73 -20.60
N GLY A 93 5.74 12.63 -21.52
CA GLY A 93 5.87 12.29 -22.93
C GLY A 93 7.09 11.40 -23.19
N GLU A 94 7.05 10.67 -24.30
CA GLU A 94 8.13 9.72 -24.71
C GLU A 94 9.47 10.42 -24.95
N THR A 95 9.44 11.72 -25.25
CA THR A 95 10.67 12.53 -25.40
C THR A 95 11.53 12.54 -24.13
N LEU A 96 10.95 12.26 -22.97
CA LEU A 96 11.63 12.18 -21.68
C LEU A 96 12.09 10.75 -21.32
N GLU A 97 11.89 9.77 -22.21
CA GLU A 97 12.17 8.37 -21.94
C GLU A 97 13.61 8.15 -21.41
N ARG A 98 14.61 8.68 -22.12
CA ARG A 98 16.02 8.54 -21.71
C ARG A 98 16.27 9.13 -20.31
N ALA A 99 15.68 10.29 -20.03
CA ALA A 99 15.82 10.93 -18.71
C ALA A 99 15.15 10.11 -17.61
N VAL A 100 13.94 9.59 -17.89
CA VAL A 100 13.18 8.73 -16.97
C VAL A 100 13.98 7.45 -16.70
N ARG A 101 14.39 6.71 -17.72
CA ARG A 101 15.13 5.44 -17.56
C ARG A 101 16.45 5.59 -16.79
N ASN A 102 17.09 6.75 -16.90
CA ASN A 102 18.33 7.05 -16.17
C ASN A 102 18.08 7.63 -14.77
N GLY A 103 16.82 7.79 -14.34
CA GLY A 103 16.49 8.37 -13.03
C GLY A 103 16.80 9.85 -12.89
N ASN A 104 16.99 10.55 -14.00
CA ASN A 104 17.28 11.97 -13.97
C ASN A 104 16.08 12.77 -13.46
N PRO A 105 16.29 13.80 -12.64
CA PRO A 105 15.20 14.69 -12.21
C PRO A 105 14.52 15.38 -13.40
N ILE A 106 13.19 15.34 -13.43
CA ILE A 106 12.39 15.94 -14.51
C ILE A 106 11.90 17.32 -14.07
N ARG A 107 12.17 18.36 -14.88
CA ARG A 107 11.71 19.71 -14.62
C ARG A 107 10.20 19.82 -14.80
N MET A 108 9.52 20.57 -13.91
CA MET A 108 8.08 20.79 -13.93
C MET A 108 7.65 22.04 -14.73
N GLU A 109 8.59 22.76 -15.34
CA GLU A 109 8.37 24.04 -16.03
C GLU A 109 7.31 23.98 -17.15
N HIS A 110 7.11 22.79 -17.72
CA HIS A 110 6.19 22.58 -18.84
C HIS A 110 4.83 21.97 -18.45
N TRP A 111 4.56 21.86 -17.13
CA TRP A 111 3.32 21.23 -16.68
C TRP A 111 2.22 22.25 -16.46
N LYS A 112 1.06 22.00 -17.05
CA LYS A 112 -0.12 22.85 -16.85
C LYS A 112 -0.55 22.96 -15.38
N ARG A 113 -0.20 21.99 -14.56
CA ARG A 113 -0.46 21.98 -13.11
C ARG A 113 0.77 21.40 -12.39
N PRO A 114 1.71 22.25 -11.96
CA PRO A 114 2.85 21.78 -11.19
C PRO A 114 2.38 21.21 -9.85
N LEU A 115 3.05 20.15 -9.38
CA LEU A 115 2.80 19.60 -8.06
C LEU A 115 3.36 20.53 -6.99
N GLN A 116 2.69 20.57 -5.84
CA GLN A 116 3.21 21.28 -4.67
C GLN A 116 4.49 20.60 -4.18
N GLU A 117 5.37 21.39 -3.58
CA GLU A 117 6.62 20.92 -2.98
C GLU A 117 6.34 19.77 -1.99
N GLY A 118 7.15 18.71 -2.06
CA GLY A 118 6.98 17.53 -1.22
C GLY A 118 5.93 16.52 -1.69
N THR A 119 5.08 16.87 -2.66
CA THR A 119 4.03 15.95 -3.15
C THR A 119 4.65 14.70 -3.78
N VAL A 120 4.20 13.54 -3.34
CA VAL A 120 4.54 12.25 -3.94
C VAL A 120 3.52 11.92 -5.02
N ALA A 121 3.98 11.45 -6.18
CA ALA A 121 3.15 11.17 -7.34
C ALA A 121 3.53 9.86 -8.04
N ARG A 122 2.55 9.24 -8.69
CA ARG A 122 2.77 8.16 -9.65
C ARG A 122 3.26 8.74 -10.96
N ILE A 123 4.35 8.20 -11.49
CA ILE A 123 4.96 8.68 -12.72
C ILE A 123 4.71 7.64 -13.82
N TYR A 124 4.21 8.11 -14.95
CA TYR A 124 4.01 7.32 -16.15
C TYR A 124 4.83 7.87 -17.30
N LEU A 125 5.37 6.99 -18.12
CA LEU A 125 5.95 7.32 -19.41
C LEU A 125 5.00 6.79 -20.49
N GLY A 126 4.30 7.69 -21.16
CA GLY A 126 3.15 7.31 -21.97
C GLY A 126 2.07 6.62 -21.12
N GLN A 127 1.83 5.34 -21.39
CA GLN A 127 0.90 4.50 -20.62
C GLN A 127 1.59 3.62 -19.57
N ALA A 128 2.92 3.46 -19.65
CA ALA A 128 3.67 2.59 -18.75
C ALA A 128 3.90 3.26 -17.39
N PHE A 129 3.60 2.55 -16.31
CA PHE A 129 3.94 2.99 -14.96
C PHE A 129 5.46 2.94 -14.75
N ALA A 130 6.07 4.10 -14.60
CA ALA A 130 7.52 4.25 -14.49
C ALA A 130 8.02 4.20 -13.05
N GLY A 131 7.15 4.49 -12.08
CA GLY A 131 7.53 4.49 -10.67
C GLY A 131 6.90 5.62 -9.86
N ILE A 132 7.55 5.97 -8.77
CA ILE A 132 7.12 7.02 -7.84
C ILE A 132 8.15 8.12 -7.84
N GLY A 133 7.70 9.36 -7.95
CA GLY A 133 8.53 10.56 -7.81
C GLY A 133 8.00 11.50 -6.74
N GLN A 134 8.82 12.42 -6.33
CA GLN A 134 8.47 13.51 -5.41
C GLN A 134 8.84 14.85 -6.01
N ALA A 135 7.95 15.82 -5.85
CA ALA A 135 8.22 17.21 -6.22
C ALA A 135 9.23 17.82 -5.25
N GLN A 136 10.37 18.28 -5.77
CA GLN A 136 11.44 18.93 -5.03
C GLN A 136 12.11 19.98 -5.91
N GLU A 137 12.21 21.22 -5.44
CA GLU A 137 12.92 22.31 -6.10
C GLU A 137 12.49 22.52 -7.57
N GLY A 138 11.18 22.49 -7.83
CA GLY A 138 10.63 22.66 -9.18
C GLY A 138 10.89 21.47 -10.11
N ARG A 139 11.27 20.32 -9.59
CA ARG A 139 11.55 19.08 -10.34
C ARG A 139 10.84 17.90 -9.72
N ILE A 140 10.66 16.82 -10.49
CA ILE A 140 10.36 15.51 -9.93
C ILE A 140 11.66 14.73 -9.76
N ARG A 141 11.91 14.29 -8.56
CA ARG A 141 12.96 13.31 -8.24
C ARG A 141 12.32 11.95 -8.05
N PHE A 142 12.84 10.93 -8.74
CA PHE A 142 12.36 9.56 -8.55
C PHE A 142 12.77 9.04 -7.18
N ARG A 143 11.79 8.49 -6.45
CA ARG A 143 11.99 7.77 -5.18
C ARG A 143 12.11 6.27 -5.40
N CYS A 144 11.38 5.76 -6.39
CA CYS A 144 11.42 4.38 -6.84
C CYS A 144 11.20 4.38 -8.35
N MET A 145 12.02 3.65 -9.08
CA MET A 145 11.91 3.50 -10.53
C MET A 145 11.76 2.04 -10.88
N LEU A 146 10.84 1.75 -11.80
CA LEU A 146 10.54 0.41 -12.30
C LEU A 146 11.07 0.20 -13.74
N LEU A 147 11.18 1.28 -14.52
CA LEU A 147 11.74 1.22 -15.87
C LEU A 147 13.28 1.31 -15.79
N HIS A 148 13.94 0.16 -15.80
CA HIS A 148 15.40 0.12 -15.85
C HIS A 148 15.91 0.30 -17.28
N GLY A 149 17.07 0.95 -17.43
CA GLY A 149 17.72 1.19 -18.72
C GLY A 149 18.42 -0.02 -19.34
N GLY A 150 18.08 -1.25 -18.96
CA GLY A 150 18.61 -2.49 -19.53
C GLY A 150 17.60 -3.14 -20.48
N SER A 151 17.96 -3.29 -21.76
CA SER A 151 17.31 -4.23 -22.62
C SER A 151 17.48 -5.63 -22.00
N PRO A 152 16.44 -6.49 -21.99
CA PRO A 152 16.67 -7.89 -21.68
C PRO A 152 17.61 -8.47 -22.76
N GLN A 153 18.73 -9.05 -22.33
CA GLN A 153 19.55 -9.93 -23.16
C GLN A 153 18.82 -11.25 -23.38
#